data_642fac52ddef93c873098adba9ed8ecf
#
_entry.id   642fac52ddef93c873098adba9ed8ecf
#
_cell.length_a   1.000
_cell.length_b   1.000
_cell.length_c   1.000
_cell.angle_alpha   90.00
_cell.angle_beta   90.00
_cell.angle_gamma   90.00
#
_symmetry.space_group_name_H-M   'P 1'
#
loop_
_entity.id
_entity.type
_entity.pdbx_description
1 polymer ?
#
loop_
_entity_poly.entity_id
_entity_poly.type
_entity_poly.pdbx_seq_one_letter_code
_entity_poly.pdbx_strand_id
1 'polypeptide(L)'
;VSSQDGLVVSFEQWQYGPVGVWDGEKRPADGISFFLVDGDATLDAPGAFGGSLGYAQKNSADAGRVPGVEKGYLGVGLDVLGNFFNDGEGRGTGCPDDQKSPAGTAFPTISSTGPNMVTLRGPGDGLDGYCLLGATYNGAHSDDQGWESSLPGRLQGPTTEVSDDPVQAERDLEPSKRTVTVEISPAPDPVVTVWIDFHDGKGPQKVLSRPAPGPVPSTYRFGFAGSTGVWTDVHLIRNVVVGKPAPALSLTKSVPDDLPRPLKVGDTVPYSYTVTNTGNTPLTDVTVTDDRLGSVSCPEATLAPGEQVICTASATVTAEDAERGRLDNTATATAVHDGREVGPEEDRLSLPVSGEGGSVTVHKVDGHNGKPLPGAVFQLWRESNGVPGLQTRGSDPDTEVDSGCSTDDKGTCSFAGLARGTYYLLQTDTPEGYQRPGNPVTGPFTLTEDEHLTKKISNPRGEPCKGKGGKGGKGCT
;
A
#
# COMPACT_ATOMS: atom_id res chain seq x y z
N VAL A 1 -29.88 -9.56 0.20
CA VAL A 1 -28.96 -8.69 0.95
C VAL A 1 -29.77 -7.59 1.63
N SER A 2 -29.46 -7.25 2.89
CA SER A 2 -30.14 -6.16 3.61
C SER A 2 -29.72 -4.81 3.06
N SER A 3 -30.66 -3.90 2.83
CA SER A 3 -30.38 -2.53 2.41
C SER A 3 -29.73 -1.69 3.52
N GLN A 4 -29.92 -2.08 4.78
CA GLN A 4 -29.33 -1.39 5.95
C GLN A 4 -27.82 -1.56 6.02
N ASP A 5 -27.27 -2.62 5.43
CA ASP A 5 -25.84 -2.88 5.41
C ASP A 5 -25.14 -2.25 4.19
N GLY A 6 -25.90 -1.77 3.21
CA GLY A 6 -25.37 -1.43 1.90
C GLY A 6 -24.98 -2.67 1.07
N LEU A 7 -24.45 -2.43 -0.12
CA LEU A 7 -24.05 -3.50 -1.05
C LEU A 7 -22.85 -3.08 -1.86
N VAL A 8 -21.86 -3.95 -1.98
CA VAL A 8 -20.81 -3.88 -2.98
C VAL A 8 -20.87 -5.12 -3.84
N VAL A 9 -20.89 -4.93 -5.15
CA VAL A 9 -20.76 -6.01 -6.13
C VAL A 9 -19.63 -5.64 -7.08
N SER A 10 -18.57 -6.41 -7.07
CA SER A 10 -17.46 -6.28 -8.00
C SER A 10 -17.45 -7.47 -8.94
N PHE A 11 -17.19 -7.24 -10.22
CA PHE A 11 -17.12 -8.29 -11.23
C PHE A 11 -16.24 -7.89 -12.39
N GLU A 12 -15.64 -8.87 -13.04
CA GLU A 12 -14.97 -8.69 -14.32
C GLU A 12 -15.97 -8.87 -15.45
N GLN A 13 -15.92 -7.98 -16.45
CA GLN A 13 -16.74 -8.07 -17.63
C GLN A 13 -15.90 -7.93 -18.90
N TRP A 14 -16.37 -8.57 -19.96
CA TRP A 14 -15.86 -8.45 -21.31
C TRP A 14 -17.02 -8.21 -22.26
N GLN A 15 -16.90 -7.20 -23.08
CA GLN A 15 -17.74 -6.94 -24.22
C GLN A 15 -16.79 -6.79 -25.41
N TYR A 16 -16.88 -7.66 -26.39
CA TYR A 16 -15.94 -7.69 -27.51
C TYR A 16 -16.55 -8.29 -28.77
N GLY A 17 -15.83 -8.21 -29.88
CA GLY A 17 -16.34 -8.51 -31.20
C GLY A 17 -16.98 -7.26 -31.80
N PRO A 18 -17.48 -7.12 -32.88
CA PRO A 18 -18.85 -7.06 -33.36
C PRO A 18 -19.09 -8.21 -34.33
N VAL A 19 -20.16 -8.92 -34.12
CA VAL A 19 -20.51 -10.09 -34.94
C VAL A 19 -21.71 -9.85 -35.85
N GLY A 20 -22.48 -8.80 -35.58
CA GLY A 20 -23.65 -8.41 -36.40
C GLY A 20 -23.35 -7.31 -37.40
N VAL A 21 -23.97 -7.39 -38.58
CA VAL A 21 -23.95 -6.34 -39.59
C VAL A 21 -25.40 -6.03 -39.97
N TRP A 22 -25.79 -4.76 -39.89
CA TRP A 22 -27.09 -4.32 -40.33
C TRP A 22 -26.95 -3.02 -41.14
N ASP A 23 -27.61 -2.96 -42.27
CA ASP A 23 -27.56 -1.84 -43.22
C ASP A 23 -26.12 -1.41 -43.60
N GLY A 24 -25.22 -2.43 -43.73
CA GLY A 24 -23.81 -2.21 -44.06
C GLY A 24 -22.92 -1.77 -42.91
N GLU A 25 -23.48 -1.50 -41.73
CA GLU A 25 -22.74 -1.05 -40.54
C GLU A 25 -22.47 -2.20 -39.56
N LYS A 26 -21.28 -2.23 -39.01
CA LYS A 26 -20.87 -3.09 -37.90
C LYS A 26 -20.84 -2.26 -36.61
N ARG A 27 -21.66 -2.66 -35.63
CA ARG A 27 -21.66 -2.04 -34.30
C ARG A 27 -21.71 -3.09 -33.21
N PRO A 28 -21.08 -2.86 -32.07
CA PRO A 28 -21.33 -3.67 -30.89
C PRO A 28 -22.72 -3.41 -30.36
N ALA A 29 -23.40 -4.40 -29.82
CA ALA A 29 -24.70 -4.27 -29.20
C ALA A 29 -25.13 -5.47 -28.36
N ASP A 30 -26.04 -5.31 -27.44
CA ASP A 30 -26.50 -4.02 -26.90
C ASP A 30 -25.66 -3.65 -25.68
N GLY A 31 -25.39 -4.63 -24.78
CA GLY A 31 -24.61 -4.46 -23.55
C GLY A 31 -24.98 -5.45 -22.45
N ILE A 32 -24.45 -5.17 -21.28
CA ILE A 32 -24.68 -5.91 -20.04
C ILE A 32 -25.41 -5.00 -19.05
N SER A 33 -26.38 -5.55 -18.30
CA SER A 33 -26.90 -4.90 -17.10
C SER A 33 -26.56 -5.71 -15.84
N PHE A 34 -26.18 -4.99 -14.79
CA PHE A 34 -26.34 -5.42 -13.42
C PHE A 34 -27.62 -4.79 -12.88
N PHE A 35 -28.43 -5.54 -12.14
CA PHE A 35 -29.67 -4.97 -11.62
C PHE A 35 -30.00 -5.47 -10.22
N LEU A 36 -30.76 -4.65 -9.51
CA LEU A 36 -31.41 -4.98 -8.24
C LEU A 36 -32.91 -4.98 -8.39
N VAL A 37 -33.54 -5.91 -7.70
CA VAL A 37 -34.98 -5.95 -7.47
C VAL A 37 -35.26 -5.98 -5.97
N ASP A 38 -36.50 -5.69 -5.58
CA ASP A 38 -36.97 -5.97 -4.22
C ASP A 38 -36.69 -7.43 -3.85
N GLY A 39 -36.26 -7.67 -2.61
CA GLY A 39 -35.95 -9.02 -2.14
C GLY A 39 -37.11 -10.00 -2.19
N ASP A 40 -38.34 -9.49 -2.25
CA ASP A 40 -39.54 -10.28 -2.39
C ASP A 40 -39.93 -10.62 -3.85
N ALA A 41 -39.19 -10.11 -4.85
CA ALA A 41 -39.42 -10.45 -6.26
C ALA A 41 -39.10 -11.92 -6.53
N THR A 42 -39.84 -12.56 -7.43
CA THR A 42 -39.60 -13.98 -7.78
C THR A 42 -38.52 -14.16 -8.84
N LEU A 43 -38.32 -13.18 -9.71
CA LEU A 43 -37.38 -13.20 -10.84
C LEU A 43 -37.59 -14.42 -11.78
N ASP A 44 -38.81 -14.72 -12.10
CA ASP A 44 -39.17 -15.87 -12.95
C ASP A 44 -38.79 -15.67 -14.43
N ALA A 45 -38.63 -14.42 -14.86
CA ALA A 45 -38.24 -14.06 -16.21
C ALA A 45 -37.31 -12.83 -16.22
N PRO A 46 -36.39 -12.72 -17.21
CA PRO A 46 -35.66 -11.50 -17.46
C PRO A 46 -36.60 -10.40 -17.96
N GLY A 47 -36.19 -9.14 -17.85
CA GLY A 47 -36.83 -8.04 -18.52
C GLY A 47 -36.66 -8.11 -20.06
N ALA A 48 -37.08 -7.07 -20.77
CA ALA A 48 -37.09 -7.10 -22.22
C ALA A 48 -35.68 -7.08 -22.84
N PHE A 49 -35.53 -7.73 -23.98
CA PHE A 49 -34.27 -7.84 -24.72
C PHE A 49 -33.95 -6.54 -25.51
N GLY A 50 -32.83 -6.57 -26.22
CA GLY A 50 -32.31 -5.43 -26.99
C GLY A 50 -31.86 -4.32 -26.05
N GLY A 51 -32.13 -3.09 -26.42
CA GLY A 51 -31.73 -1.90 -25.64
C GLY A 51 -32.29 -1.79 -24.23
N SER A 52 -33.21 -2.67 -23.83
CA SER A 52 -33.73 -2.77 -22.47
C SER A 52 -32.81 -3.59 -21.53
N LEU A 53 -31.78 -4.22 -22.07
CA LEU A 53 -30.72 -4.95 -21.38
C LEU A 53 -31.24 -5.95 -20.34
N GLY A 54 -32.40 -6.57 -20.58
CA GLY A 54 -33.00 -7.53 -19.66
C GLY A 54 -33.50 -6.93 -18.33
N TYR A 55 -33.51 -5.62 -18.18
CA TYR A 55 -33.99 -4.91 -16.98
C TYR A 55 -35.31 -4.18 -17.24
N ALA A 56 -35.33 -3.25 -18.20
CA ALA A 56 -36.50 -2.44 -18.46
C ALA A 56 -37.53 -3.15 -19.38
N GLN A 57 -38.74 -2.56 -19.51
CA GLN A 57 -39.74 -3.02 -20.43
C GLN A 57 -39.43 -2.63 -21.90
N LYS A 58 -40.14 -3.24 -22.84
CA LYS A 58 -40.13 -2.93 -24.25
C LYS A 58 -41.58 -2.94 -24.81
N ASN A 59 -41.87 -1.96 -25.64
CA ASN A 59 -43.12 -1.91 -26.42
C ASN A 59 -42.78 -1.47 -27.84
N SER A 60 -42.65 -2.42 -28.73
CA SER A 60 -42.25 -2.19 -30.13
C SER A 60 -43.17 -2.93 -31.09
N ALA A 61 -43.19 -2.49 -32.35
CA ALA A 61 -44.07 -3.07 -33.38
C ALA A 61 -43.70 -4.53 -33.69
N ASP A 62 -42.45 -4.91 -33.56
CA ASP A 62 -41.92 -6.25 -33.84
C ASP A 62 -42.06 -7.22 -32.66
N ALA A 63 -41.85 -6.74 -31.41
CA ALA A 63 -41.86 -7.58 -30.21
C ALA A 63 -43.17 -7.48 -29.41
N GLY A 64 -44.03 -6.49 -29.71
CA GLY A 64 -45.18 -6.18 -28.89
C GLY A 64 -44.78 -5.63 -27.51
N ARG A 65 -45.54 -6.00 -26.48
CA ARG A 65 -45.32 -5.54 -25.11
C ARG A 65 -44.60 -6.61 -24.30
N VAL A 66 -43.33 -6.36 -23.99
CA VAL A 66 -42.50 -7.24 -23.18
C VAL A 66 -42.24 -6.53 -21.83
N PRO A 67 -42.61 -7.14 -20.69
CA PRO A 67 -42.40 -6.53 -19.38
C PRO A 67 -40.91 -6.42 -19.03
N GLY A 68 -40.60 -5.47 -18.16
CA GLY A 68 -39.31 -5.43 -17.47
C GLY A 68 -39.28 -6.42 -16.30
N VAL A 69 -38.16 -6.43 -15.53
CA VAL A 69 -38.04 -7.31 -14.35
C VAL A 69 -39.09 -6.96 -13.32
N GLU A 70 -39.61 -8.00 -12.63
CA GLU A 70 -40.56 -7.83 -11.54
C GLU A 70 -39.93 -7.03 -10.40
N LYS A 71 -40.67 -6.03 -9.88
CA LYS A 71 -40.22 -5.18 -8.77
C LYS A 71 -38.80 -4.67 -8.91
N GLY A 72 -38.44 -4.25 -10.13
CA GLY A 72 -37.15 -3.65 -10.42
C GLY A 72 -36.89 -2.45 -9.50
N TYR A 73 -35.73 -2.39 -8.88
CA TYR A 73 -35.34 -1.26 -8.05
C TYR A 73 -34.30 -0.37 -8.72
N LEU A 74 -33.26 -0.98 -9.27
CA LEU A 74 -32.16 -0.28 -9.91
C LEU A 74 -31.55 -1.13 -11.03
N GLY A 75 -31.41 -0.56 -12.23
CA GLY A 75 -30.64 -1.14 -13.33
C GLY A 75 -29.42 -0.31 -13.64
N VAL A 76 -28.26 -0.96 -13.69
CA VAL A 76 -26.97 -0.38 -14.10
C VAL A 76 -26.62 -0.99 -15.44
N GLY A 77 -26.81 -0.22 -16.52
CA GLY A 77 -26.48 -0.65 -17.87
C GLY A 77 -25.04 -0.30 -18.23
N LEU A 78 -24.26 -1.29 -18.65
CA LEU A 78 -22.96 -1.15 -19.31
C LEU A 78 -23.22 -1.24 -20.81
N ASP A 79 -23.66 -0.12 -21.39
CA ASP A 79 -24.33 -0.05 -22.67
C ASP A 79 -23.35 0.36 -23.78
N VAL A 80 -22.95 -0.59 -24.62
CA VAL A 80 -21.99 -0.32 -25.70
C VAL A 80 -22.65 0.34 -26.91
N LEU A 81 -23.94 0.06 -27.17
CA LEU A 81 -24.69 0.67 -28.25
C LEU A 81 -25.35 2.00 -27.84
N GLY A 82 -25.82 2.08 -26.59
CA GLY A 82 -26.42 3.29 -26.05
C GLY A 82 -27.96 3.36 -26.11
N ASN A 83 -28.63 2.26 -26.34
CA ASN A 83 -30.09 2.18 -26.34
C ASN A 83 -30.69 2.21 -24.93
N PHE A 84 -29.99 1.73 -23.92
CA PHE A 84 -30.47 1.77 -22.55
C PHE A 84 -30.57 3.21 -22.02
N PHE A 85 -29.84 4.14 -22.63
CA PHE A 85 -29.90 5.56 -22.30
C PHE A 85 -31.18 6.24 -22.75
N ASN A 86 -31.75 5.89 -23.92
CA ASN A 86 -32.97 6.53 -24.46
C ASN A 86 -34.23 5.85 -23.94
N ASP A 87 -35.40 6.55 -24.11
CA ASP A 87 -36.73 6.05 -23.77
C ASP A 87 -37.47 5.42 -24.95
N GLY A 88 -36.73 5.09 -26.02
CA GLY A 88 -37.26 4.41 -27.19
C GLY A 88 -37.88 3.05 -26.82
N GLU A 89 -38.79 2.56 -27.68
CA GLU A 89 -39.46 1.28 -27.50
C GLU A 89 -40.23 1.16 -26.16
N GLY A 90 -40.69 2.29 -25.62
CA GLY A 90 -41.48 2.31 -24.39
C GLY A 90 -40.69 2.17 -23.06
N ARG A 91 -39.38 2.19 -23.12
CA ARG A 91 -38.57 2.37 -21.89
C ARG A 91 -38.95 3.71 -21.25
N GLY A 92 -39.11 3.74 -19.94
CA GLY A 92 -39.56 4.96 -19.26
C GLY A 92 -41.03 5.32 -19.44
N THR A 93 -41.91 4.41 -19.89
CA THR A 93 -43.36 4.60 -19.83
C THR A 93 -43.77 4.86 -18.38
N GLY A 94 -44.63 5.87 -18.18
CA GLY A 94 -45.06 6.28 -16.83
C GLY A 94 -44.10 7.19 -16.08
N CYS A 95 -42.90 7.47 -16.61
CA CYS A 95 -41.93 8.34 -15.99
C CYS A 95 -42.32 9.82 -16.01
N PRO A 96 -42.08 10.58 -14.93
CA PRO A 96 -42.25 12.03 -14.93
C PRO A 96 -41.22 12.69 -15.88
N ASP A 97 -41.52 13.92 -16.32
CA ASP A 97 -40.73 14.59 -17.34
C ASP A 97 -39.28 14.86 -16.94
N ASP A 98 -39.02 15.05 -15.68
CA ASP A 98 -37.66 15.24 -15.09
C ASP A 98 -36.84 13.96 -14.98
N GLN A 99 -37.45 12.80 -15.22
CA GLN A 99 -36.81 11.48 -15.24
C GLN A 99 -36.87 10.81 -16.62
N LYS A 100 -37.20 11.57 -17.66
CA LYS A 100 -37.12 11.12 -19.04
C LYS A 100 -35.72 11.32 -19.60
N SER A 101 -35.34 10.45 -20.52
CA SER A 101 -34.08 10.60 -21.24
C SER A 101 -34.08 11.86 -22.12
N PRO A 102 -33.00 12.64 -22.13
CA PRO A 102 -32.85 13.74 -23.09
C PRO A 102 -32.77 13.25 -24.53
N ALA A 103 -32.46 11.98 -24.78
CA ALA A 103 -32.49 11.37 -26.10
C ALA A 103 -33.93 11.06 -26.61
N GLY A 104 -34.94 11.24 -25.75
CA GLY A 104 -36.35 11.08 -26.11
C GLY A 104 -36.77 9.64 -26.40
N THR A 105 -37.91 9.51 -27.10
CA THR A 105 -38.59 8.23 -27.36
C THR A 105 -38.43 7.74 -28.80
N ALA A 106 -37.64 8.40 -29.63
CA ALA A 106 -37.45 8.00 -31.01
C ALA A 106 -36.91 6.57 -31.09
N PHE A 107 -37.34 5.81 -32.07
CA PHE A 107 -36.76 4.51 -32.39
C PHE A 107 -35.24 4.69 -32.59
N PRO A 108 -34.40 3.75 -32.13
CA PRO A 108 -32.98 3.97 -32.16
C PRO A 108 -32.44 4.21 -33.55
N THR A 109 -32.28 5.46 -33.86
CA THR A 109 -31.35 5.95 -34.88
C THR A 109 -30.04 6.26 -34.19
N ILE A 110 -28.97 6.40 -34.94
CA ILE A 110 -27.66 6.76 -34.38
C ILE A 110 -27.78 8.01 -33.50
N SER A 111 -28.54 8.99 -33.95
CA SER A 111 -28.79 10.25 -33.23
C SER A 111 -29.51 10.09 -31.88
N SER A 112 -30.23 8.99 -31.65
CA SER A 112 -30.93 8.75 -30.37
C SER A 112 -30.20 7.82 -29.41
N THR A 113 -29.02 7.29 -29.79
CA THR A 113 -28.22 6.41 -28.93
C THR A 113 -27.17 7.20 -28.14
N GLY A 114 -26.77 6.65 -27.03
CA GLY A 114 -25.60 7.11 -26.24
C GLY A 114 -24.58 6.00 -26.11
N PRO A 115 -23.78 5.74 -27.16
CA PRO A 115 -22.85 4.62 -27.18
C PRO A 115 -21.78 4.76 -26.10
N ASN A 116 -21.34 3.62 -25.57
CA ASN A 116 -20.30 3.54 -24.54
C ASN A 116 -20.71 4.30 -23.26
N MET A 117 -21.88 4.02 -22.71
CA MET A 117 -22.38 4.68 -21.49
C MET A 117 -22.62 3.72 -20.35
N VAL A 118 -22.36 4.18 -19.13
CA VAL A 118 -22.98 3.63 -17.93
C VAL A 118 -24.25 4.39 -17.66
N THR A 119 -25.37 3.68 -17.61
CA THR A 119 -26.70 4.28 -17.43
C THR A 119 -27.40 3.66 -16.23
N LEU A 120 -27.98 4.49 -15.37
CA LEU A 120 -28.83 4.07 -14.26
C LEU A 120 -30.30 4.27 -14.62
N ARG A 121 -31.08 3.21 -14.44
CA ARG A 121 -32.54 3.26 -14.50
C ARG A 121 -33.14 2.84 -13.17
N GLY A 122 -34.19 3.55 -12.77
CA GLY A 122 -34.84 3.43 -11.49
C GLY A 122 -35.89 2.32 -11.39
N PRO A 123 -36.77 2.43 -10.40
CA PRO A 123 -37.78 1.42 -10.15
C PRO A 123 -38.74 1.25 -11.31
N GLY A 124 -39.21 0.02 -11.44
CA GLY A 124 -40.27 -0.32 -12.40
C GLY A 124 -40.85 -1.70 -12.13
N ASP A 125 -42.04 -1.92 -12.62
CA ASP A 125 -42.72 -3.22 -12.53
C ASP A 125 -43.59 -3.45 -13.79
N GLY A 126 -43.43 -4.60 -14.41
CA GLY A 126 -44.14 -4.95 -15.63
C GLY A 126 -43.85 -3.99 -16.79
N LEU A 127 -44.83 -3.18 -17.16
CA LEU A 127 -44.77 -2.27 -18.33
C LEU A 127 -44.68 -0.80 -17.94
N ASP A 128 -44.29 -0.48 -16.72
CA ASP A 128 -44.31 0.87 -16.18
C ASP A 128 -43.09 1.17 -15.34
N GLY A 129 -42.59 2.41 -15.39
CA GLY A 129 -41.39 2.83 -14.65
C GLY A 129 -40.08 2.63 -15.41
N TYR A 130 -39.04 2.21 -14.71
CA TYR A 130 -37.64 2.08 -15.18
C TYR A 130 -37.09 3.40 -15.71
N CYS A 131 -37.37 4.48 -14.99
CA CYS A 131 -37.05 5.85 -15.38
C CYS A 131 -35.54 6.10 -15.39
N LEU A 132 -35.07 7.02 -16.22
CA LEU A 132 -33.66 7.42 -16.24
C LEU A 132 -33.30 8.14 -14.93
N LEU A 133 -32.30 7.64 -14.19
CA LEU A 133 -31.76 8.29 -13.01
C LEU A 133 -30.46 9.06 -13.32
N GLY A 134 -29.75 8.65 -14.34
CA GLY A 134 -28.52 9.30 -14.77
C GLY A 134 -27.70 8.41 -15.71
N ALA A 135 -26.74 9.02 -16.36
CA ALA A 135 -25.80 8.33 -17.24
C ALA A 135 -24.49 9.09 -17.34
N THR A 136 -23.47 8.41 -17.88
CA THR A 136 -22.15 9.01 -18.16
C THR A 136 -22.17 9.73 -19.52
N TYR A 137 -22.83 10.87 -19.61
CA TYR A 137 -22.85 11.71 -20.82
C TYR A 137 -22.39 13.12 -20.50
N ASN A 138 -21.80 13.81 -21.47
CA ASN A 138 -21.24 15.15 -21.31
C ASN A 138 -22.19 16.28 -21.76
N GLY A 139 -23.39 15.93 -22.20
CA GLY A 139 -24.39 16.89 -22.73
C GLY A 139 -24.24 17.21 -24.21
N ALA A 140 -23.17 16.76 -24.87
CA ALA A 140 -22.99 16.93 -26.29
C ALA A 140 -23.77 15.86 -27.08
N HIS A 141 -24.27 16.26 -28.25
CA HIS A 141 -25.05 15.41 -29.15
C HIS A 141 -24.75 15.77 -30.60
N SER A 142 -24.69 14.79 -31.47
CA SER A 142 -24.62 14.98 -32.92
C SER A 142 -25.51 13.98 -33.65
N ASP A 143 -25.96 14.35 -34.83
CA ASP A 143 -26.82 13.48 -35.65
C ASP A 143 -26.08 12.23 -36.16
N ASP A 144 -24.75 12.31 -36.30
CA ASP A 144 -23.94 11.22 -36.83
C ASP A 144 -23.41 10.26 -35.75
N GLN A 145 -23.22 10.75 -34.53
CA GLN A 145 -22.57 9.97 -33.46
C GLN A 145 -23.48 9.70 -32.25
N GLY A 146 -24.63 10.39 -32.19
CA GLY A 146 -25.52 10.35 -31.03
C GLY A 146 -25.01 11.17 -29.84
N TRP A 147 -25.34 10.75 -28.63
CA TRP A 147 -24.94 11.37 -27.37
C TRP A 147 -23.55 10.95 -26.98
N GLU A 148 -22.69 11.90 -26.63
CA GLU A 148 -21.30 11.62 -26.27
C GLU A 148 -21.16 11.14 -24.82
N SER A 149 -20.38 10.07 -24.67
CA SER A 149 -20.01 9.53 -23.36
C SER A 149 -18.93 10.35 -22.67
N SER A 150 -19.06 10.51 -21.36
CA SER A 150 -18.01 11.06 -20.49
C SER A 150 -17.10 9.99 -19.87
N LEU A 151 -17.26 8.72 -20.28
CA LEU A 151 -16.38 7.66 -19.78
C LEU A 151 -14.93 7.88 -20.22
N PRO A 152 -13.96 7.69 -19.29
CA PRO A 152 -12.53 7.85 -19.61
C PRO A 152 -11.97 6.74 -20.50
N GLY A 153 -12.71 5.64 -20.65
CA GLY A 153 -12.35 4.47 -21.45
C GLY A 153 -13.54 3.86 -22.19
N ARG A 154 -13.32 2.75 -22.85
CA ARG A 154 -14.36 2.02 -23.59
C ARG A 154 -14.82 0.79 -22.83
N LEU A 155 -16.14 0.57 -22.76
CA LEU A 155 -16.76 -0.65 -22.24
C LEU A 155 -16.45 -1.83 -23.15
N GLN A 156 -16.57 -1.65 -24.47
CA GLN A 156 -16.13 -2.63 -25.44
C GLN A 156 -14.61 -2.62 -25.55
N GLY A 157 -14.03 -3.80 -25.46
CA GLY A 157 -12.58 -3.98 -25.66
C GLY A 157 -12.20 -4.29 -27.11
N PRO A 158 -10.91 -4.30 -27.43
CA PRO A 158 -10.39 -4.47 -28.78
C PRO A 158 -10.32 -5.92 -29.28
N THR A 159 -10.62 -6.91 -28.44
CA THR A 159 -10.60 -8.33 -28.82
C THR A 159 -11.62 -8.60 -29.93
N THR A 160 -11.22 -9.26 -30.98
CA THR A 160 -12.11 -9.63 -32.10
C THR A 160 -12.37 -11.14 -32.17
N GLU A 161 -11.39 -11.93 -31.77
CA GLU A 161 -11.44 -13.38 -31.79
C GLU A 161 -10.74 -13.93 -30.53
N VAL A 162 -11.19 -15.07 -30.05
CA VAL A 162 -10.64 -15.77 -28.88
C VAL A 162 -10.30 -17.19 -29.29
N SER A 163 -9.13 -17.65 -28.91
CA SER A 163 -8.64 -19.00 -29.20
C SER A 163 -9.44 -20.07 -28.46
N ASP A 164 -9.53 -21.27 -29.05
CA ASP A 164 -10.08 -22.46 -28.40
C ASP A 164 -9.13 -23.05 -27.33
N ASP A 165 -7.85 -22.66 -27.35
CA ASP A 165 -6.91 -23.02 -26.28
C ASP A 165 -7.15 -22.16 -25.05
N PRO A 166 -7.43 -22.75 -23.88
CA PRO A 166 -7.80 -21.98 -22.68
C PRO A 166 -6.74 -20.98 -22.20
N VAL A 167 -5.45 -21.30 -22.35
CA VAL A 167 -4.36 -20.43 -21.92
C VAL A 167 -4.20 -19.25 -22.87
N GLN A 168 -4.38 -19.48 -24.16
CA GLN A 168 -4.35 -18.42 -25.15
C GLN A 168 -5.62 -17.56 -25.05
N ALA A 169 -6.78 -18.17 -24.82
CA ALA A 169 -8.05 -17.46 -24.63
C ALA A 169 -7.98 -16.39 -23.51
N GLU A 170 -7.36 -16.72 -22.38
CA GLU A 170 -7.14 -15.75 -21.30
C GLU A 170 -6.31 -14.54 -21.76
N ARG A 171 -5.28 -14.76 -22.55
CA ARG A 171 -4.44 -13.69 -23.11
C ARG A 171 -5.18 -12.84 -24.12
N ASP A 172 -6.00 -13.48 -24.97
CA ASP A 172 -6.80 -12.80 -26.00
C ASP A 172 -7.87 -11.91 -25.36
N LEU A 173 -8.41 -12.32 -24.19
CA LEU A 173 -9.43 -11.58 -23.45
C LEU A 173 -8.85 -10.43 -22.62
N GLU A 174 -7.60 -10.51 -22.16
CA GLU A 174 -7.01 -9.52 -21.25
C GLU A 174 -7.14 -8.07 -21.72
N PRO A 175 -6.93 -7.69 -23.00
CA PRO A 175 -7.09 -6.32 -23.46
C PRO A 175 -8.52 -5.79 -23.38
N SER A 176 -9.51 -6.67 -23.36
CA SER A 176 -10.94 -6.34 -23.32
C SER A 176 -11.55 -6.44 -21.92
N LYS A 177 -10.75 -6.82 -20.92
CA LYS A 177 -11.18 -6.90 -19.53
C LYS A 177 -11.50 -5.51 -18.95
N ARG A 178 -12.60 -5.44 -18.20
CA ARG A 178 -12.95 -4.30 -17.36
C ARG A 178 -13.40 -4.84 -16.01
N THR A 179 -12.90 -4.25 -14.93
CA THR A 179 -13.41 -4.57 -13.59
C THR A 179 -14.40 -3.50 -13.19
N VAL A 180 -15.62 -3.90 -12.89
CA VAL A 180 -16.71 -3.00 -12.51
C VAL A 180 -17.06 -3.24 -11.06
N THR A 181 -17.13 -2.16 -10.27
CA THR A 181 -17.63 -2.20 -8.90
C THR A 181 -18.84 -1.29 -8.80
N VAL A 182 -19.97 -1.88 -8.41
CA VAL A 182 -21.20 -1.15 -8.09
C VAL A 182 -21.35 -1.15 -6.57
N GLU A 183 -21.36 0.03 -6.00
CA GLU A 183 -21.54 0.24 -4.57
C GLU A 183 -22.85 0.95 -4.31
N ILE A 184 -23.58 0.50 -3.30
CA ILE A 184 -24.79 1.12 -2.79
C ILE A 184 -24.59 1.33 -1.30
N SER A 185 -24.55 2.58 -0.89
CA SER A 185 -24.36 2.91 0.52
C SER A 185 -25.57 2.47 1.37
N PRO A 186 -25.43 2.33 2.69
CA PRO A 186 -26.52 1.92 3.57
C PRO A 186 -27.74 2.85 3.49
N ALA A 187 -28.95 2.27 3.65
CA ALA A 187 -30.19 3.03 3.85
C ALA A 187 -30.08 3.93 5.11
N PRO A 188 -30.90 5.04 5.28
CA PRO A 188 -32.15 5.28 4.52
C PRO A 188 -31.95 6.03 3.19
N ASP A 189 -30.84 6.74 2.98
CA ASP A 189 -30.60 7.58 1.82
C ASP A 189 -29.37 7.06 1.02
N PRO A 190 -29.49 5.88 0.37
CA PRO A 190 -28.35 5.29 -0.30
C PRO A 190 -27.91 6.08 -1.52
N VAL A 191 -26.61 6.02 -1.78
CA VAL A 191 -25.98 6.52 -3.00
C VAL A 191 -25.49 5.33 -3.80
N VAL A 192 -25.77 5.33 -5.11
CA VAL A 192 -25.21 4.37 -6.06
C VAL A 192 -23.95 4.96 -6.65
N THR A 193 -22.84 4.27 -6.50
CA THR A 193 -21.56 4.64 -7.11
C THR A 193 -21.06 3.51 -8.00
N VAL A 194 -20.66 3.86 -9.22
CA VAL A 194 -20.07 2.91 -10.18
C VAL A 194 -18.62 3.29 -10.42
N TRP A 195 -17.75 2.31 -10.21
CA TRP A 195 -16.33 2.40 -10.50
C TRP A 195 -16.00 1.43 -11.64
N ILE A 196 -15.12 1.84 -12.53
CA ILE A 196 -14.59 0.97 -13.59
C ILE A 196 -13.08 1.10 -13.65
N ASP A 197 -12.40 -0.04 -13.53
CA ASP A 197 -11.01 -0.17 -13.94
C ASP A 197 -10.96 -0.61 -15.39
N PHE A 198 -10.42 0.24 -16.24
CA PHE A 198 -10.24 -0.01 -17.67
C PHE A 198 -8.94 -0.78 -17.95
N HIS A 199 -8.18 -1.12 -16.92
CA HIS A 199 -6.84 -1.74 -17.01
C HIS A 199 -5.85 -0.90 -17.85
N ASP A 200 -5.98 0.42 -17.77
CA ASP A 200 -5.12 1.40 -18.45
C ASP A 200 -3.96 1.91 -17.55
N GLY A 201 -3.79 1.31 -16.38
CA GLY A 201 -2.76 1.64 -15.39
C GLY A 201 -3.14 2.76 -14.42
N LYS A 202 -4.38 3.27 -14.49
CA LYS A 202 -4.89 4.32 -13.58
C LYS A 202 -5.71 3.77 -12.41
N GLY A 203 -5.94 2.44 -12.42
CA GLY A 203 -6.80 1.79 -11.43
C GLY A 203 -8.29 2.15 -11.59
N PRO A 204 -9.14 1.81 -10.61
CA PRO A 204 -10.57 2.07 -10.64
C PRO A 204 -10.88 3.56 -10.69
N GLN A 205 -11.68 3.96 -11.66
CA GLN A 205 -12.13 5.33 -11.85
C GLN A 205 -13.62 5.44 -11.49
N LYS A 206 -13.98 6.41 -10.64
CA LYS A 206 -15.39 6.69 -10.33
C LYS A 206 -16.06 7.32 -11.56
N VAL A 207 -16.92 6.57 -12.22
CA VAL A 207 -17.54 6.99 -13.48
C VAL A 207 -18.94 7.59 -13.28
N LEU A 208 -19.66 7.14 -12.24
CA LEU A 208 -21.01 7.64 -11.95
C LEU A 208 -21.29 7.56 -10.46
N SER A 209 -21.94 8.58 -9.89
CA SER A 209 -22.46 8.56 -8.53
C SER A 209 -23.77 9.35 -8.49
N ARG A 210 -24.84 8.75 -7.95
CA ARG A 210 -26.19 9.33 -7.90
C ARG A 210 -26.92 8.83 -6.64
N PRO A 211 -27.82 9.63 -6.05
CA PRO A 211 -28.78 9.12 -5.08
C PRO A 211 -29.55 7.93 -5.66
N ALA A 212 -29.72 6.90 -4.88
CA ALA A 212 -30.57 5.77 -5.25
C ALA A 212 -32.06 6.19 -5.21
N PRO A 213 -32.91 5.51 -5.96
CA PRO A 213 -34.34 5.86 -5.98
C PRO A 213 -35.03 5.46 -4.65
N GLY A 214 -36.09 6.21 -4.31
CA GLY A 214 -37.01 5.82 -3.22
C GLY A 214 -38.30 5.24 -3.75
N PRO A 215 -39.01 4.42 -2.95
CA PRO A 215 -38.65 3.89 -1.66
C PRO A 215 -37.56 2.80 -1.73
N VAL A 216 -36.71 2.74 -0.72
CA VAL A 216 -35.66 1.73 -0.63
C VAL A 216 -36.25 0.40 -0.14
N PRO A 217 -36.11 -0.72 -0.87
CA PRO A 217 -36.50 -2.04 -0.39
C PRO A 217 -35.75 -2.43 0.88
N SER A 218 -36.38 -3.22 1.76
CA SER A 218 -35.72 -3.71 2.96
C SER A 218 -34.57 -4.67 2.67
N THR A 219 -34.70 -5.40 1.57
CA THR A 219 -33.68 -6.33 1.06
C THR A 219 -33.59 -6.25 -0.45
N TYR A 220 -32.44 -6.62 -0.99
CA TYR A 220 -32.19 -6.71 -2.42
C TYR A 220 -31.96 -8.15 -2.88
N ARG A 221 -32.47 -8.49 -4.07
CA ARG A 221 -31.89 -9.52 -4.94
C ARG A 221 -31.20 -8.83 -6.10
N PHE A 222 -30.16 -9.47 -6.63
CA PHE A 222 -29.43 -8.93 -7.78
C PHE A 222 -29.35 -9.97 -8.89
N GLY A 223 -29.12 -9.47 -10.10
CA GLY A 223 -28.91 -10.29 -11.29
C GLY A 223 -28.10 -9.57 -12.34
N PHE A 224 -27.73 -10.33 -13.34
CA PHE A 224 -27.09 -9.85 -14.54
C PHE A 224 -27.91 -10.27 -15.74
N ALA A 225 -27.92 -9.44 -16.78
CA ALA A 225 -28.43 -9.81 -18.07
C ALA A 225 -27.51 -9.26 -19.17
N GLY A 226 -27.27 -10.06 -20.20
CA GLY A 226 -26.67 -9.64 -21.44
C GLY A 226 -27.75 -9.61 -22.51
N SER A 227 -27.72 -8.64 -23.39
CA SER A 227 -28.70 -8.51 -24.46
C SER A 227 -28.07 -8.08 -25.77
N THR A 228 -28.66 -8.59 -26.86
CA THR A 228 -28.31 -8.24 -28.24
C THR A 228 -29.60 -7.99 -29.04
N GLY A 229 -29.44 -7.33 -30.15
CA GLY A 229 -30.54 -7.09 -31.11
C GLY A 229 -30.10 -7.47 -32.52
N VAL A 230 -30.27 -6.53 -33.45
CA VAL A 230 -29.82 -6.69 -34.85
C VAL A 230 -28.30 -6.67 -34.94
N TRP A 231 -27.68 -5.80 -34.18
CA TRP A 231 -26.24 -5.87 -33.91
C TRP A 231 -25.98 -6.74 -32.69
N THR A 232 -24.84 -7.36 -32.66
CA THR A 232 -24.46 -8.34 -31.62
C THR A 232 -23.05 -8.15 -31.15
N ASP A 233 -22.77 -8.63 -29.94
CA ASP A 233 -21.46 -8.64 -29.30
C ASP A 233 -21.32 -9.88 -28.43
N VAL A 234 -20.14 -10.18 -27.96
CA VAL A 234 -19.91 -11.22 -26.94
C VAL A 234 -19.89 -10.56 -25.57
N HIS A 235 -20.68 -11.10 -24.66
CA HIS A 235 -20.81 -10.63 -23.29
C HIS A 235 -20.40 -11.71 -22.31
N LEU A 236 -19.37 -11.43 -21.50
CA LEU A 236 -18.89 -12.36 -20.44
C LEU A 236 -18.86 -11.64 -19.10
N ILE A 237 -19.15 -12.37 -18.04
CA ILE A 237 -18.99 -11.94 -16.64
C ILE A 237 -18.29 -13.06 -15.87
N ARG A 238 -17.30 -12.69 -15.06
CA ARG A 238 -16.59 -13.61 -14.16
C ARG A 238 -16.26 -12.91 -12.83
N ASN A 239 -15.78 -13.70 -11.88
CA ASN A 239 -15.21 -13.26 -10.62
C ASN A 239 -16.13 -12.31 -9.84
N VAL A 240 -17.42 -12.67 -9.75
CA VAL A 240 -18.41 -11.87 -9.02
C VAL A 240 -18.16 -11.99 -7.52
N VAL A 241 -17.86 -10.86 -6.89
CA VAL A 241 -17.68 -10.73 -5.44
C VAL A 241 -18.77 -9.85 -4.88
N VAL A 242 -19.43 -10.32 -3.83
CA VAL A 242 -20.55 -9.62 -3.21
C VAL A 242 -20.29 -9.44 -1.72
N GLY A 243 -20.49 -8.24 -1.22
CA GLY A 243 -20.31 -7.91 0.19
C GLY A 243 -21.04 -6.64 0.59
N LYS A 244 -20.85 -6.23 1.82
CA LYS A 244 -21.18 -4.88 2.28
C LYS A 244 -19.93 -4.00 2.20
N PRO A 245 -20.07 -2.66 2.01
CA PRO A 245 -18.92 -1.75 1.98
C PRO A 245 -18.05 -1.92 3.22
N ALA A 246 -16.79 -2.18 3.02
CA ALA A 246 -15.81 -2.37 4.07
C ALA A 246 -14.45 -1.77 3.61
N PRO A 247 -14.35 -0.43 3.55
CA PRO A 247 -13.09 0.21 3.22
C PRO A 247 -12.05 -0.06 4.32
N ALA A 248 -10.85 -0.48 3.92
CA ALA A 248 -9.74 -0.72 4.82
C ALA A 248 -8.41 -0.60 4.08
N LEU A 249 -7.37 -0.21 4.79
CA LEU A 249 -6.01 -0.19 4.26
C LEU A 249 -5.04 -0.85 5.25
N SER A 250 -3.84 -1.17 4.79
CA SER A 250 -2.71 -1.51 5.64
C SER A 250 -1.47 -0.75 5.17
N LEU A 251 -0.56 -0.48 6.12
CA LEU A 251 0.74 0.13 5.85
C LEU A 251 1.85 -0.86 6.23
N THR A 252 2.85 -0.99 5.35
CA THR A 252 4.10 -1.69 5.65
C THR A 252 5.27 -0.77 5.33
N LYS A 253 6.10 -0.50 6.36
CA LYS A 253 7.32 0.29 6.25
C LYS A 253 8.52 -0.62 6.22
N SER A 254 9.42 -0.44 5.26
CA SER A 254 10.60 -1.27 5.08
C SER A 254 11.83 -0.47 4.68
N VAL A 255 12.99 -1.10 4.80
CA VAL A 255 14.28 -0.64 4.26
C VAL A 255 14.92 -1.79 3.50
N PRO A 256 15.89 -1.54 2.59
CA PRO A 256 16.62 -2.59 1.89
C PRO A 256 17.30 -3.58 2.86
N ASP A 257 17.28 -4.85 2.48
CA ASP A 257 17.90 -5.92 3.29
C ASP A 257 19.44 -5.80 3.36
N ASP A 258 20.05 -5.19 2.36
CA ASP A 258 21.51 -4.96 2.25
C ASP A 258 21.97 -3.69 2.96
N LEU A 259 21.07 -2.98 3.65
CA LEU A 259 21.42 -1.79 4.42
C LEU A 259 22.46 -2.15 5.50
N PRO A 260 23.63 -1.49 5.54
CA PRO A 260 24.65 -1.75 6.56
C PRO A 260 24.10 -1.62 7.98
N ARG A 261 24.48 -2.54 8.86
CA ARG A 261 24.07 -2.51 10.29
C ARG A 261 25.25 -2.88 11.18
N PRO A 262 25.47 -2.14 12.29
CA PRO A 262 24.77 -0.93 12.72
C PRO A 262 25.01 0.27 11.79
N LEU A 263 24.03 1.17 11.73
CA LEU A 263 24.15 2.46 11.01
C LEU A 263 25.11 3.40 11.73
N LYS A 264 25.63 4.40 11.00
CA LYS A 264 26.50 5.47 11.53
C LYS A 264 25.88 6.84 11.28
N VAL A 265 26.28 7.83 12.07
CA VAL A 265 25.91 9.23 11.84
C VAL A 265 26.28 9.63 10.41
N GLY A 266 25.35 10.27 9.72
CA GLY A 266 25.50 10.67 8.32
C GLY A 266 25.05 9.62 7.30
N ASP A 267 24.80 8.38 7.70
CA ASP A 267 24.26 7.36 6.79
C ASP A 267 22.88 7.77 6.31
N THR A 268 22.60 7.50 5.04
CA THR A 268 21.27 7.71 4.44
C THR A 268 20.49 6.40 4.48
N VAL A 269 19.30 6.44 5.06
CA VAL A 269 18.39 5.30 5.17
C VAL A 269 17.23 5.51 4.21
N PRO A 270 17.14 4.75 3.10
CA PRO A 270 16.01 4.79 2.21
C PRO A 270 14.86 3.97 2.81
N TYR A 271 13.66 4.54 2.85
CA TYR A 271 12.43 3.90 3.28
C TYR A 271 11.50 3.65 2.11
N SER A 272 10.83 2.52 2.16
CA SER A 272 9.68 2.20 1.31
C SER A 272 8.44 2.04 2.18
N TYR A 273 7.36 2.66 1.77
CA TYR A 273 6.05 2.63 2.43
C TYR A 273 5.07 1.98 1.46
N THR A 274 4.69 0.75 1.75
CA THR A 274 3.71 0.03 0.93
C THR A 274 2.35 0.19 1.57
N VAL A 275 1.46 0.93 0.91
CA VAL A 275 0.05 1.06 1.31
C VAL A 275 -0.78 0.12 0.46
N THR A 276 -1.51 -0.80 1.08
CA THR A 276 -2.35 -1.79 0.41
C THR A 276 -3.81 -1.57 0.77
N ASN A 277 -4.69 -1.56 -0.22
CA ASN A 277 -6.13 -1.61 0.01
C ASN A 277 -6.52 -3.04 0.44
N THR A 278 -6.81 -3.22 1.72
CA THR A 278 -7.23 -4.50 2.31
C THR A 278 -8.75 -4.64 2.41
N GLY A 279 -9.47 -3.58 2.01
CA GLY A 279 -10.93 -3.56 1.95
C GLY A 279 -11.50 -4.15 0.67
N ASN A 280 -12.79 -3.93 0.46
CA ASN A 280 -13.51 -4.38 -0.73
C ASN A 280 -14.08 -3.23 -1.58
N THR A 281 -13.68 -2.01 -1.29
CA THR A 281 -14.08 -0.79 -2.01
C THR A 281 -12.85 -0.04 -2.49
N PRO A 282 -12.89 0.68 -3.62
CA PRO A 282 -11.75 1.49 -4.08
C PRO A 282 -11.39 2.59 -3.09
N LEU A 283 -10.10 2.85 -2.94
CA LEU A 283 -9.55 3.93 -2.12
C LEU A 283 -8.88 4.99 -3.00
N THR A 284 -9.11 6.27 -2.68
CA THR A 284 -8.47 7.43 -3.32
C THR A 284 -7.64 8.22 -2.32
N ASP A 285 -6.90 9.21 -2.79
CA ASP A 285 -6.21 10.21 -1.97
C ASP A 285 -5.33 9.57 -0.88
N VAL A 286 -4.56 8.54 -1.27
CA VAL A 286 -3.63 7.88 -0.36
C VAL A 286 -2.57 8.86 0.09
N THR A 287 -2.43 9.01 1.40
CA THR A 287 -1.40 9.86 2.01
C THR A 287 -0.56 9.06 3.00
N VAL A 288 0.73 9.38 3.05
CA VAL A 288 1.66 8.84 4.05
C VAL A 288 2.35 10.01 4.73
N THR A 289 2.35 9.99 6.05
CA THR A 289 3.13 10.91 6.90
C THR A 289 4.13 10.10 7.73
N ASP A 290 5.30 10.68 7.93
CA ASP A 290 6.40 10.06 8.65
C ASP A 290 6.83 11.02 9.77
N ASP A 291 7.03 10.52 10.99
CA ASP A 291 7.33 11.33 12.18
C ASP A 291 8.66 12.10 12.07
N ARG A 292 9.57 11.66 11.19
CA ARG A 292 10.87 12.32 10.95
C ARG A 292 10.91 13.15 9.69
N LEU A 293 10.13 12.79 8.68
CA LEU A 293 10.22 13.38 7.32
C LEU A 293 9.01 14.24 6.97
N GLY A 294 7.93 14.19 7.76
CA GLY A 294 6.68 14.86 7.44
C GLY A 294 5.92 14.12 6.32
N SER A 295 5.31 14.86 5.42
CA SER A 295 4.58 14.27 4.30
C SER A 295 5.51 13.57 3.32
N VAL A 296 5.22 12.31 3.01
CA VAL A 296 5.93 11.49 2.02
C VAL A 296 5.22 11.59 0.69
N SER A 297 5.99 11.80 -0.39
CA SER A 297 5.43 11.83 -1.74
C SER A 297 5.05 10.43 -2.20
N CYS A 298 3.77 10.26 -2.53
CA CYS A 298 3.23 9.05 -3.12
C CYS A 298 2.81 9.31 -4.57
N PRO A 299 2.89 8.31 -5.46
CA PRO A 299 2.22 8.39 -6.75
C PRO A 299 0.70 8.57 -6.55
N GLU A 300 0.08 9.43 -7.38
CA GLU A 300 -1.38 9.49 -7.42
C GLU A 300 -1.91 8.14 -7.93
N ALA A 301 -2.78 7.52 -7.16
CA ALA A 301 -3.40 6.25 -7.50
C ALA A 301 -4.76 6.11 -6.84
N THR A 302 -5.70 5.49 -7.56
CA THR A 302 -6.88 4.88 -6.98
C THR A 302 -6.58 3.40 -6.79
N LEU A 303 -6.67 2.91 -5.57
CA LEU A 303 -6.37 1.52 -5.26
C LEU A 303 -7.64 0.67 -5.32
N ALA A 304 -7.71 -0.28 -6.25
CA ALA A 304 -8.70 -1.35 -6.19
C ALA A 304 -8.49 -2.25 -4.96
N PRO A 305 -9.50 -3.04 -4.56
CA PRO A 305 -9.32 -4.08 -3.56
C PRO A 305 -8.13 -4.99 -3.87
N GLY A 306 -7.18 -5.10 -2.93
CA GLY A 306 -5.94 -5.87 -3.07
C GLY A 306 -4.80 -5.15 -3.78
N GLU A 307 -4.99 -3.98 -4.36
CA GLU A 307 -3.93 -3.20 -4.97
C GLU A 307 -3.11 -2.42 -3.94
N GLN A 308 -1.90 -2.04 -4.35
CA GLN A 308 -0.96 -1.32 -3.50
C GLN A 308 -0.27 -0.18 -4.24
N VAL A 309 0.16 0.82 -3.48
CA VAL A 309 1.06 1.89 -3.93
C VAL A 309 2.29 1.90 -3.05
N ILE A 310 3.45 2.16 -3.64
CA ILE A 310 4.72 2.28 -2.93
C ILE A 310 5.17 3.73 -2.96
N CYS A 311 5.28 4.33 -1.78
CA CYS A 311 5.86 5.65 -1.56
C CYS A 311 7.30 5.49 -1.06
N THR A 312 8.17 6.43 -1.34
CA THR A 312 9.57 6.36 -0.92
C THR A 312 10.05 7.68 -0.34
N ALA A 313 10.91 7.59 0.65
CA ALA A 313 11.62 8.74 1.22
C ALA A 313 12.95 8.29 1.82
N SER A 314 13.81 9.23 2.23
CA SER A 314 15.09 8.91 2.86
C SER A 314 15.33 9.82 4.05
N ALA A 315 15.85 9.25 5.14
CA ALA A 315 16.31 9.99 6.31
C ALA A 315 17.81 9.86 6.48
N THR A 316 18.43 10.88 7.08
CA THR A 316 19.83 10.83 7.49
C THR A 316 19.91 10.50 8.97
N VAL A 317 20.81 9.58 9.34
CA VAL A 317 21.12 9.24 10.73
C VAL A 317 21.77 10.42 11.43
N THR A 318 21.23 10.82 12.56
CA THR A 318 21.69 11.98 13.33
C THR A 318 22.58 11.55 14.50
N ALA A 319 23.31 12.52 15.10
CA ALA A 319 24.05 12.30 16.33
C ALA A 319 23.12 11.87 17.47
N GLU A 320 21.91 12.40 17.53
CA GLU A 320 20.91 12.02 18.55
C GLU A 320 20.44 10.57 18.39
N ASP A 321 20.40 10.03 17.16
CA ASP A 321 20.12 8.60 16.92
C ASP A 321 21.26 7.72 17.44
N ALA A 322 22.50 8.19 17.25
CA ALA A 322 23.69 7.52 17.78
C ALA A 322 23.72 7.54 19.32
N GLU A 323 23.34 8.65 19.96
CA GLU A 323 23.18 8.76 21.41
C GLU A 323 22.16 7.77 21.96
N ARG A 324 21.04 7.59 21.23
CA ARG A 324 20.00 6.62 21.60
C ARG A 324 20.40 5.17 21.27
N GLY A 325 21.45 4.97 20.47
CA GLY A 325 21.85 3.67 19.95
C GLY A 325 20.89 3.07 18.93
N ARG A 326 19.91 3.84 18.47
CA ARG A 326 18.91 3.41 17.49
C ARG A 326 18.27 4.58 16.76
N LEU A 327 17.85 4.30 15.55
CA LEU A 327 17.00 5.17 14.75
C LEU A 327 15.59 4.59 14.73
N ASP A 328 14.70 5.25 15.43
CA ASP A 328 13.27 4.93 15.43
C ASP A 328 12.57 5.82 14.41
N ASN A 329 11.62 5.24 13.67
CA ASN A 329 10.85 5.97 12.67
C ASN A 329 9.48 5.34 12.50
N THR A 330 8.39 6.13 12.65
CA THR A 330 7.00 5.72 12.56
C THR A 330 6.36 6.41 11.37
N ALA A 331 5.61 5.66 10.59
CA ALA A 331 4.80 6.21 9.51
C ALA A 331 3.33 5.93 9.75
N THR A 332 2.48 6.82 9.24
CA THR A 332 1.03 6.73 9.30
C THR A 332 0.48 6.89 7.89
N ALA A 333 -0.41 5.99 7.47
CA ALA A 333 -1.11 6.06 6.20
C ALA A 333 -2.60 6.31 6.40
N THR A 334 -3.19 7.14 5.53
CA THR A 334 -4.63 7.30 5.38
C THR A 334 -5.01 7.30 3.91
N ALA A 335 -6.28 7.06 3.64
CA ALA A 335 -6.87 7.16 2.31
C ALA A 335 -8.30 7.70 2.43
N VAL A 336 -8.98 7.91 1.30
CA VAL A 336 -10.37 8.35 1.26
C VAL A 336 -11.23 7.35 0.51
N HIS A 337 -12.40 7.05 1.06
CA HIS A 337 -13.47 6.34 0.38
C HIS A 337 -14.76 7.12 0.53
N ASP A 338 -15.38 7.50 -0.60
CA ASP A 338 -16.63 8.27 -0.68
C ASP A 338 -16.65 9.52 0.24
N GLY A 339 -15.55 10.27 0.22
CA GLY A 339 -15.37 11.49 1.02
C GLY A 339 -15.13 11.27 2.51
N ARG A 340 -14.95 10.02 2.96
CA ARG A 340 -14.63 9.65 4.34
C ARG A 340 -13.21 9.13 4.43
N GLU A 341 -12.51 9.53 5.49
CA GLU A 341 -11.18 9.03 5.78
C GLU A 341 -11.22 7.55 6.19
N VAL A 342 -10.27 6.80 5.67
CA VAL A 342 -9.99 5.39 5.98
C VAL A 342 -8.59 5.31 6.61
N GLY A 343 -8.47 4.62 7.71
CA GLY A 343 -7.29 4.62 8.57
C GLY A 343 -7.52 5.48 9.82
N PRO A 344 -6.48 6.01 10.49
CA PRO A 344 -5.07 5.83 10.17
C PRO A 344 -4.53 4.43 10.46
N GLU A 345 -3.56 3.98 9.66
CA GLU A 345 -2.76 2.79 9.91
C GLU A 345 -1.31 3.17 10.13
N GLU A 346 -0.67 2.59 11.13
CA GLU A 346 0.69 2.93 11.52
C GLU A 346 1.63 1.73 11.40
N ASP A 347 2.88 2.01 10.97
CA ASP A 347 3.97 1.03 11.04
C ASP A 347 5.26 1.70 11.53
N ARG A 348 6.01 0.97 12.35
CA ARG A 348 7.22 1.45 13.00
C ARG A 348 8.41 0.57 12.68
N LEU A 349 9.53 1.22 12.37
CA LEU A 349 10.81 0.58 12.18
C LEU A 349 11.85 1.14 13.16
N SER A 350 12.65 0.25 13.76
CA SER A 350 13.76 0.60 14.65
C SER A 350 15.05 -0.05 14.14
N LEU A 351 16.06 0.76 13.86
CA LEU A 351 17.34 0.31 13.31
C LEU A 351 18.47 0.61 14.29
N PRO A 352 19.42 -0.33 14.50
CA PRO A 352 20.55 -0.11 15.40
C PRO A 352 21.50 0.94 14.80
N VAL A 353 21.93 1.89 15.62
CA VAL A 353 22.92 2.93 15.27
C VAL A 353 24.12 2.77 16.19
N SER A 354 25.32 2.73 15.61
CA SER A 354 26.56 2.86 16.39
C SER A 354 26.85 4.35 16.59
N GLY A 355 27.16 4.76 17.82
CA GLY A 355 27.82 6.03 18.05
C GLY A 355 29.19 6.05 17.32
N GLU A 356 29.66 7.21 16.92
CA GLU A 356 31.09 7.43 16.68
C GLU A 356 31.73 7.25 18.07
N GLY A 357 32.14 6.04 18.39
CA GLY A 357 32.59 5.76 19.74
C GLY A 357 33.83 6.54 20.11
N GLY A 358 33.87 7.02 21.30
CA GLY A 358 35.06 7.61 21.89
C GLY A 358 36.30 6.70 21.82
N SER A 359 37.44 7.16 22.23
CA SER A 359 38.66 6.36 22.28
C SER A 359 39.43 6.58 23.57
N VAL A 360 40.18 5.53 23.98
CA VAL A 360 41.12 5.61 25.09
C VAL A 360 42.49 5.29 24.55
N THR A 361 43.42 6.26 24.58
CA THR A 361 44.81 6.07 24.23
C THR A 361 45.66 5.94 25.50
N VAL A 362 46.41 4.86 25.60
CA VAL A 362 47.40 4.65 26.66
C VAL A 362 48.73 5.23 26.21
N HIS A 363 49.34 6.06 27.08
CA HIS A 363 50.73 6.48 26.95
C HIS A 363 51.52 5.82 28.06
N LYS A 364 52.29 4.80 27.72
CA LYS A 364 53.15 4.04 28.66
C LYS A 364 54.53 4.64 28.73
N VAL A 365 55.00 4.93 29.93
CA VAL A 365 56.30 5.59 30.14
C VAL A 365 57.12 4.93 31.27
N ASP A 366 58.42 5.06 31.18
CA ASP A 366 59.38 4.76 32.24
C ASP A 366 59.14 5.72 33.44
N GLY A 367 58.85 5.17 34.60
CA GLY A 367 58.58 5.94 35.81
C GLY A 367 59.77 6.75 36.34
N HIS A 368 61.00 6.47 35.88
CA HIS A 368 62.18 7.19 36.29
C HIS A 368 62.57 8.35 35.41
N ASN A 369 62.46 8.20 34.07
CA ASN A 369 62.93 9.20 33.13
C ASN A 369 61.82 9.69 32.13
N GLY A 370 60.61 9.14 32.21
CA GLY A 370 59.45 9.54 31.38
C GLY A 370 59.53 9.10 29.91
N LYS A 371 60.52 8.28 29.52
CA LYS A 371 60.65 7.81 28.12
C LYS A 371 59.55 6.81 27.80
N PRO A 372 59.11 6.75 26.52
CA PRO A 372 58.14 5.77 26.03
C PRO A 372 58.57 4.32 26.36
N LEU A 373 57.59 3.46 26.70
CA LEU A 373 57.81 2.04 26.95
C LEU A 373 56.97 1.19 26.00
N PRO A 374 57.59 0.49 25.03
CA PRO A 374 56.90 -0.47 24.19
C PRO A 374 56.67 -1.79 24.91
N GLY A 375 55.71 -2.61 24.44
CA GLY A 375 55.46 -3.96 24.86
C GLY A 375 54.63 -4.13 26.12
N ALA A 376 54.07 -3.07 26.70
CA ALA A 376 53.06 -3.21 27.74
C ALA A 376 51.72 -3.61 27.13
N VAL A 377 51.02 -4.58 27.70
CA VAL A 377 49.71 -5.03 27.24
C VAL A 377 48.62 -4.58 28.21
N PHE A 378 47.55 -4.04 27.65
CA PHE A 378 46.38 -3.56 28.38
C PHE A 378 45.12 -4.21 27.87
N GLN A 379 44.24 -4.64 28.76
CA GLN A 379 42.81 -4.95 28.49
C GLN A 379 41.97 -3.76 28.86
N LEU A 380 40.87 -3.57 28.12
CA LEU A 380 39.84 -2.56 28.44
C LEU A 380 38.58 -3.27 28.95
N TRP A 381 38.09 -2.80 30.09
CA TRP A 381 36.89 -3.32 30.75
C TRP A 381 35.89 -2.19 30.97
N ARG A 382 34.58 -2.50 30.83
CA ARG A 382 33.48 -1.58 31.09
C ARG A 382 32.74 -1.97 32.36
N GLU A 383 32.53 -1.00 33.24
CA GLU A 383 31.65 -1.15 34.38
C GLU A 383 30.25 -1.53 33.94
N SER A 384 29.71 -2.63 34.36
CA SER A 384 28.43 -3.17 33.92
C SER A 384 27.53 -3.69 35.05
N ASN A 385 28.06 -3.83 36.28
CA ASN A 385 27.34 -4.42 37.40
C ASN A 385 26.99 -3.42 38.51
N GLY A 386 27.46 -2.17 38.44
CA GLY A 386 27.22 -1.13 39.44
C GLY A 386 28.03 -1.28 40.73
N VAL A 387 28.99 -2.22 40.77
CA VAL A 387 29.87 -2.43 41.91
C VAL A 387 31.19 -1.67 41.71
N PRO A 388 31.55 -0.72 42.58
CA PRO A 388 32.77 0.07 42.38
C PRO A 388 34.06 -0.77 42.32
N GLY A 389 34.92 -0.47 41.34
CA GLY A 389 36.19 -1.16 41.09
C GLY A 389 36.05 -2.26 40.04
N LEU A 390 37.14 -2.69 39.42
CA LEU A 390 37.11 -3.69 38.35
C LEU A 390 36.91 -5.10 38.93
N GLN A 391 35.87 -5.79 38.49
CA GLN A 391 35.59 -7.21 38.75
C GLN A 391 35.79 -8.02 37.46
N THR A 392 36.89 -8.76 37.38
CA THR A 392 37.17 -9.63 36.22
C THR A 392 36.64 -11.06 36.36
N ARG A 393 36.07 -11.42 37.53
CA ARG A 393 35.55 -12.76 37.86
C ARG A 393 34.40 -12.62 38.86
N GLY A 394 33.59 -13.67 38.97
CA GLY A 394 32.45 -13.74 39.90
C GLY A 394 31.15 -14.14 39.18
N SER A 395 30.04 -14.00 39.89
CA SER A 395 28.73 -14.30 39.34
C SER A 395 28.21 -13.19 38.39
N ASP A 396 28.77 -11.99 38.53
CA ASP A 396 28.38 -10.79 37.73
C ASP A 396 29.64 -9.92 37.52
N PRO A 397 30.58 -10.34 36.64
CA PRO A 397 31.80 -9.58 36.36
C PRO A 397 31.52 -8.38 35.47
N ASP A 398 32.42 -7.40 35.47
CA ASP A 398 32.45 -6.33 34.47
C ASP A 398 32.61 -6.90 33.05
N THR A 399 32.25 -6.12 32.06
CA THR A 399 32.31 -6.56 30.65
C THR A 399 33.71 -6.29 30.08
N GLU A 400 34.41 -7.33 29.62
CA GLU A 400 35.64 -7.17 28.83
C GLU A 400 35.26 -6.60 27.44
N VAL A 401 35.81 -5.43 27.09
CA VAL A 401 35.55 -4.73 25.83
C VAL A 401 36.57 -5.10 24.78
N ASP A 402 37.84 -5.23 25.20
CA ASP A 402 38.96 -5.59 24.33
C ASP A 402 39.98 -6.40 25.10
N SER A 403 40.41 -7.52 24.55
CA SER A 403 41.29 -8.51 25.16
C SER A 403 42.76 -8.08 25.17
N GLY A 404 43.13 -7.01 24.48
CA GLY A 404 44.46 -6.46 24.64
C GLY A 404 45.00 -5.57 23.55
N CYS A 405 45.52 -4.41 23.90
CA CYS A 405 46.39 -3.62 23.03
C CYS A 405 47.83 -3.57 23.60
N SER A 406 48.84 -3.76 22.74
CA SER A 406 50.24 -3.68 23.08
C SER A 406 50.81 -2.31 22.70
N THR A 407 51.59 -1.69 23.63
CA THR A 407 52.19 -0.39 23.33
C THR A 407 53.34 -0.52 22.30
N ASP A 408 53.33 0.41 21.33
CA ASP A 408 54.32 0.55 20.26
C ASP A 408 55.63 1.20 20.72
N ASP A 409 56.55 1.45 19.79
CA ASP A 409 57.84 2.13 20.04
C ASP A 409 57.70 3.55 20.61
N LYS A 410 56.51 4.18 20.45
CA LYS A 410 56.19 5.47 21.06
C LYS A 410 55.51 5.33 22.42
N GLY A 411 55.41 4.10 22.93
CA GLY A 411 54.74 3.77 24.18
C GLY A 411 53.23 3.94 24.11
N THR A 412 52.63 3.86 22.94
CA THR A 412 51.18 4.12 22.73
C THR A 412 50.43 2.88 22.27
N CYS A 413 49.20 2.71 22.76
CA CYS A 413 48.18 1.86 22.16
C CYS A 413 46.79 2.45 22.40
N SER A 414 45.82 2.14 21.55
CA SER A 414 44.52 2.80 21.57
C SER A 414 43.39 1.80 21.43
N PHE A 415 42.32 2.06 22.14
CA PHE A 415 40.99 1.43 21.99
C PHE A 415 40.06 2.46 21.38
N ALA A 416 39.36 2.12 20.31
CA ALA A 416 38.45 3.00 19.58
C ALA A 416 37.05 2.41 19.46
N GLY A 417 36.08 3.22 19.07
CA GLY A 417 34.70 2.79 18.88
C GLY A 417 33.99 2.50 20.22
N LEU A 418 34.38 3.21 21.28
CA LEU A 418 33.89 2.99 22.63
C LEU A 418 32.61 3.77 22.89
N ALA A 419 31.57 3.08 23.35
CA ALA A 419 30.35 3.73 23.82
C ALA A 419 30.60 4.55 25.09
N ARG A 420 29.79 5.57 25.35
CA ARG A 420 29.79 6.29 26.65
C ARG A 420 29.67 5.30 27.80
N GLY A 421 30.41 5.52 28.86
CA GLY A 421 30.36 4.63 30.03
C GLY A 421 31.55 4.81 30.95
N THR A 422 31.59 4.01 32.01
CA THR A 422 32.71 3.95 32.95
C THR A 422 33.60 2.79 32.59
N TYR A 423 34.90 3.01 32.56
CA TYR A 423 35.89 2.04 32.09
C TYR A 423 37.05 1.89 33.04
N TYR A 424 37.74 0.75 32.88
CA TYR A 424 38.98 0.38 33.57
C TYR A 424 39.99 -0.14 32.55
N LEU A 425 41.25 0.24 32.68
CA LEU A 425 42.39 -0.40 32.01
C LEU A 425 43.05 -1.36 32.97
N LEU A 426 43.23 -2.60 32.55
CA LEU A 426 43.98 -3.62 33.29
C LEU A 426 45.29 -3.90 32.54
N GLN A 427 46.44 -3.54 33.15
CA GLN A 427 47.74 -3.94 32.60
C GLN A 427 47.96 -5.44 32.85
N THR A 428 47.97 -6.23 31.79
CA THR A 428 48.13 -7.69 31.83
C THR A 428 49.58 -8.10 31.67
N ASP A 429 50.37 -7.35 30.87
CA ASP A 429 51.78 -7.63 30.66
C ASP A 429 52.66 -6.39 30.84
N THR A 430 53.88 -6.60 31.21
CA THR A 430 54.85 -5.54 31.59
C THR A 430 56.07 -5.61 30.70
N PRO A 431 56.59 -4.45 30.19
CA PRO A 431 57.77 -4.42 29.38
C PRO A 431 59.00 -5.06 30.10
N GLU A 432 59.86 -5.68 29.31
CA GLU A 432 61.11 -6.34 29.86
C GLU A 432 61.93 -5.32 30.61
N GLY A 433 62.39 -5.73 31.78
CA GLY A 433 63.20 -4.91 32.67
C GLY A 433 62.45 -3.97 33.61
N TYR A 434 61.12 -4.04 33.60
CA TYR A 434 60.23 -3.21 34.43
C TYR A 434 59.40 -4.07 35.37
N GLN A 435 58.94 -3.48 36.48
CA GLN A 435 58.12 -4.19 37.48
C GLN A 435 56.64 -3.85 37.15
N ARG A 436 55.77 -4.84 37.35
CA ARG A 436 54.32 -4.63 37.31
C ARG A 436 53.94 -3.66 38.44
N PRO A 437 53.05 -2.67 38.16
CA PRO A 437 52.57 -1.81 39.25
C PRO A 437 51.88 -2.62 40.33
N GLY A 438 51.96 -2.17 41.57
CA GLY A 438 51.31 -2.83 42.70
C GLY A 438 49.78 -2.84 42.55
N ASN A 439 49.24 -1.85 41.86
CA ASN A 439 47.87 -1.85 41.32
C ASN A 439 47.93 -1.82 39.78
N PRO A 440 47.61 -2.91 39.10
CA PRO A 440 47.63 -2.96 37.64
C PRO A 440 46.41 -2.34 36.99
N VAL A 441 45.40 -1.93 37.77
CA VAL A 441 44.15 -1.33 37.29
C VAL A 441 44.27 0.19 37.28
N THR A 442 43.94 0.81 36.15
CA THR A 442 43.78 2.26 36.00
C THR A 442 42.31 2.56 35.74
N GLY A 443 41.70 3.31 36.62
CA GLY A 443 40.25 3.67 36.57
C GLY A 443 39.66 3.74 37.99
N PRO A 444 38.34 3.97 38.11
CA PRO A 444 37.42 4.21 36.99
C PRO A 444 37.67 5.53 36.25
N PHE A 445 37.35 5.57 34.98
CA PHE A 445 37.26 6.81 34.22
C PHE A 445 36.00 6.75 33.33
N THR A 446 35.32 7.88 33.26
CA THR A 446 34.13 8.01 32.45
C THR A 446 34.53 8.49 31.07
N LEU A 447 33.98 7.87 30.03
CA LEU A 447 34.02 8.31 28.64
C LEU A 447 32.66 8.89 28.30
N THR A 448 32.63 10.13 27.90
CA THR A 448 31.45 10.75 27.27
C THR A 448 31.46 10.41 25.78
N GLU A 449 30.40 10.78 25.07
CA GLU A 449 30.26 10.51 23.64
C GLU A 449 31.37 11.21 22.87
N ASP A 450 31.98 10.50 21.92
CA ASP A 450 33.06 10.95 21.05
C ASP A 450 34.28 11.53 21.78
N GLU A 451 34.43 11.25 23.08
CA GLU A 451 35.56 11.71 23.87
C GLU A 451 36.80 10.87 23.62
N HIS A 452 37.90 11.55 23.34
CA HIS A 452 39.21 10.94 23.18
C HIS A 452 40.05 11.14 24.44
N LEU A 453 40.10 10.13 25.31
CA LEU A 453 40.88 10.18 26.56
C LEU A 453 42.28 9.67 26.34
N THR A 454 43.28 10.36 26.94
CA THR A 454 44.64 9.88 27.04
C THR A 454 44.98 9.55 28.49
N LYS A 455 45.46 8.35 28.74
CA LYS A 455 45.88 7.87 30.08
C LYS A 455 47.40 7.62 30.10
N LYS A 456 48.09 8.46 30.82
CA LYS A 456 49.55 8.27 31.06
C LYS A 456 49.78 7.30 32.22
N ILE A 457 50.44 6.18 31.94
CA ILE A 457 50.70 5.10 32.91
C ILE A 457 52.22 4.84 32.95
N SER A 458 52.80 4.77 34.14
CA SER A 458 54.22 4.51 34.33
C SER A 458 54.49 3.16 34.95
N ASN A 459 55.60 2.52 34.60
CA ASN A 459 56.14 1.39 35.32
C ASN A 459 57.45 1.76 36.01
N PRO A 460 57.67 1.35 37.25
CA PRO A 460 58.99 1.44 37.89
C PRO A 460 59.98 0.45 37.26
N ARG A 461 61.23 0.82 37.20
CA ARG A 461 62.30 -0.14 36.78
C ARG A 461 62.43 -1.26 37.80
N GLY A 462 62.68 -2.48 37.30
CA GLY A 462 63.11 -3.58 38.15
C GLY A 462 64.42 -3.20 38.85
N GLU A 463 64.57 -3.45 40.16
CA GLU A 463 65.88 -3.33 40.81
C GLU A 463 66.78 -4.31 40.10
N PRO A 464 68.00 -3.88 39.70
CA PRO A 464 68.98 -4.83 39.20
C PRO A 464 69.29 -5.84 40.33
N CYS A 465 69.18 -7.12 40.03
CA CYS A 465 69.55 -8.18 40.99
C CYS A 465 70.95 -7.88 41.53
N LYS A 466 71.04 -7.42 42.75
CA LYS A 466 72.32 -7.32 43.44
C LYS A 466 72.84 -8.73 43.63
N GLY A 467 73.66 -9.19 42.66
CA GLY A 467 74.34 -10.45 42.76
C GLY A 467 75.25 -10.46 44.00
N LYS A 468 74.81 -11.08 45.12
CA LYS A 468 75.71 -11.63 46.10
C LYS A 468 76.37 -12.81 45.45
N GLY A 469 77.76 -12.68 45.23
CA GLY A 469 78.57 -13.77 44.75
C GLY A 469 78.33 -15.04 45.59
N GLY A 470 77.78 -16.05 45.01
CA GLY A 470 77.51 -17.37 45.58
C GLY A 470 77.05 -18.28 44.44
N LYS A 471 77.83 -19.30 44.13
CA LYS A 471 77.56 -20.33 43.12
C LYS A 471 76.18 -20.96 43.30
N GLY A 472 75.32 -20.91 42.31
CA GLY A 472 74.12 -21.71 42.29
C GLY A 472 73.00 -20.97 41.53
N GLY A 473 72.86 -21.15 40.21
CA GLY A 473 71.84 -20.55 39.38
C GLY A 473 70.42 -20.94 39.81
N LYS A 474 69.54 -19.93 39.93
CA LYS A 474 68.13 -19.99 39.61
C LYS A 474 67.72 -18.57 39.19
N GLY A 475 67.15 -18.46 38.00
CA GLY A 475 66.77 -17.18 37.37
C GLY A 475 65.77 -16.37 38.22
N CYS A 476 65.93 -15.05 38.21
CA CYS A 476 64.91 -14.09 38.65
C CYS A 476 63.73 -14.23 37.73
N THR A 477 62.57 -14.68 38.24
CA THR A 477 61.26 -14.61 37.59
C THR A 477 60.54 -13.35 38.04
#